data_6de42ce85f43bd8a16e9a92100c5f11d
#
_entry.id   6de42ce85f43bd8a16e9a92100c5f11d
#
_cell.length_a   1.000
_cell.length_b   1.000
_cell.length_c   1.000
_cell.angle_alpha   90.00
_cell.angle_beta   90.00
_cell.angle_gamma   90.00
#
_symmetry.space_group_name_H-M   'P 1'
#
loop_
_entity.id
_entity.type
_entity.pdbx_description
1 polymer ?
#
loop_
_entity_poly.entity_id
_entity_poly.type
_entity_poly.pdbx_seq_one_letter_code
_entity_poly.pdbx_strand_id
1 'polypeptide(L)'
;ARFDLTSGGSFDLWADDVPAYPVEERDGAVWVDLTPPADALTRQRDRLEVGLEQEIPLIVAKAVLSLMDDERSAGEPFRAGLAFGTRYREAGWGQGLTMLTCFANITPLLDRDERPRALYQGLSAVARDTAGRPPRFPVRPLPGATPDAETLKRWFRQFVEVRDADGAERCI
;
A
#
# COMPACT_ATOMS: atom_id res chain seq x y z
N ALA A 1 -25.09 -7.71 5.16
CA ALA A 1 -24.01 -7.79 4.17
C ALA A 1 -24.39 -8.79 3.08
N ARG A 2 -23.88 -8.57 1.86
CA ARG A 2 -24.03 -9.47 0.72
C ARG A 2 -22.66 -9.97 0.35
N PHE A 3 -22.56 -11.27 0.04
CA PHE A 3 -21.29 -11.92 -0.25
C PHE A 3 -21.35 -12.62 -1.60
N ASP A 4 -20.24 -12.65 -2.29
CA ASP A 4 -20.04 -13.52 -3.44
C ASP A 4 -19.91 -14.97 -2.96
N LEU A 5 -20.71 -15.87 -3.52
CA LEU A 5 -20.76 -17.26 -3.08
C LEU A 5 -19.51 -18.07 -3.47
N THR A 6 -18.78 -17.60 -4.47
CA THR A 6 -17.59 -18.29 -4.98
C THR A 6 -16.34 -17.89 -4.22
N SER A 7 -16.16 -16.57 -3.98
CA SER A 7 -14.97 -16.03 -3.35
C SER A 7 -15.13 -15.71 -1.87
N GLY A 8 -16.38 -15.64 -1.35
CA GLY A 8 -16.67 -15.14 -0.01
C GLY A 8 -16.50 -13.61 0.12
N GLY A 9 -16.15 -12.92 -0.96
CA GLY A 9 -15.93 -11.47 -0.96
C GLY A 9 -17.21 -10.71 -0.63
N SER A 10 -17.12 -9.71 0.24
CA SER A 10 -18.22 -8.81 0.56
C SER A 10 -18.44 -7.78 -0.54
N PHE A 11 -19.71 -7.58 -0.94
CA PHE A 11 -20.11 -6.43 -1.77
C PHE A 11 -20.30 -5.15 -0.94
N ASP A 12 -20.21 -5.29 0.38
CA ASP A 12 -20.31 -4.17 1.30
C ASP A 12 -18.91 -3.80 1.78
N LEU A 13 -18.47 -2.58 1.44
CA LEU A 13 -17.13 -2.09 1.78
C LEU A 13 -16.82 -2.15 3.29
N TRP A 14 -17.86 -2.04 4.13
CA TRP A 14 -17.72 -2.03 5.59
C TRP A 14 -17.68 -3.43 6.22
N ALA A 15 -18.18 -4.45 5.52
CA ALA A 15 -18.17 -5.82 6.00
C ALA A 15 -16.85 -6.52 5.63
N ASP A 16 -16.40 -7.40 6.51
CA ASP A 16 -15.28 -8.26 6.21
C ASP A 16 -15.70 -9.38 5.27
N ASP A 17 -14.78 -9.85 4.43
CA ASP A 17 -14.98 -11.06 3.63
C ASP A 17 -15.20 -12.26 4.54
N VAL A 18 -15.99 -13.22 4.09
CA VAL A 18 -16.09 -14.53 4.75
C VAL A 18 -15.18 -15.51 4.02
N PRO A 19 -14.48 -16.39 4.74
CA PRO A 19 -13.64 -17.38 4.09
C PRO A 19 -14.48 -18.34 3.23
N ALA A 20 -14.06 -18.52 1.99
CA ALA A 20 -14.60 -19.54 1.09
C ALA A 20 -13.59 -20.67 0.93
N TYR A 21 -14.02 -21.90 1.14
CA TYR A 21 -13.17 -23.07 1.06
C TYR A 21 -13.60 -23.96 -0.09
N PRO A 22 -12.65 -24.53 -0.86
CA PRO A 22 -12.97 -25.52 -1.88
C PRO A 22 -13.67 -26.73 -1.29
N VAL A 23 -14.72 -27.19 -1.95
CA VAL A 23 -15.52 -28.32 -1.53
C VAL A 23 -15.53 -29.36 -2.64
N GLU A 24 -15.31 -30.60 -2.29
CA GLU A 24 -15.37 -31.74 -3.19
C GLU A 24 -16.25 -32.87 -2.60
N GLU A 25 -17.09 -33.47 -3.44
CA GLU A 25 -17.85 -34.63 -3.06
C GLU A 25 -17.13 -35.92 -3.53
N ARG A 26 -16.79 -36.80 -2.59
CA ARG A 26 -16.17 -38.11 -2.86
C ARG A 26 -16.89 -39.19 -2.05
N ASP A 27 -17.29 -40.24 -2.71
CA ASP A 27 -17.93 -41.43 -2.08
C ASP A 27 -19.14 -41.08 -1.20
N GLY A 28 -19.96 -40.11 -1.60
CA GLY A 28 -21.12 -39.63 -0.86
C GLY A 28 -20.80 -38.82 0.41
N ALA A 29 -19.52 -38.44 0.60
CA ALA A 29 -19.08 -37.54 1.67
C ALA A 29 -18.60 -36.21 1.10
N VAL A 30 -18.81 -35.12 1.85
CA VAL A 30 -18.35 -33.77 1.49
C VAL A 30 -17.00 -33.52 2.17
N TRP A 31 -16.01 -33.24 1.34
CA TRP A 31 -14.66 -32.86 1.77
C TRP A 31 -14.47 -31.38 1.61
N VAL A 32 -13.92 -30.71 2.63
CA VAL A 32 -13.62 -29.26 2.62
C VAL A 32 -12.12 -29.08 2.76
N ASP A 33 -11.51 -28.39 1.79
CA ASP A 33 -10.10 -27.98 1.89
C ASP A 33 -10.03 -26.71 2.73
N LEU A 34 -9.42 -26.80 3.92
CA LEU A 34 -9.25 -25.67 4.84
C LEU A 34 -8.04 -24.80 4.52
N THR A 35 -7.36 -25.04 3.39
CA THR A 35 -6.25 -24.19 2.96
C THR A 35 -6.77 -22.79 2.63
N PRO A 36 -6.20 -21.72 3.23
CA PRO A 36 -6.63 -20.36 2.93
C PRO A 36 -6.50 -20.04 1.43
N PRO A 37 -7.49 -19.34 0.83
CA PRO A 37 -7.43 -18.95 -0.57
C PRO A 37 -6.17 -18.12 -0.87
N ALA A 38 -5.47 -18.46 -1.96
CA ALA A 38 -4.23 -17.81 -2.37
C ALA A 38 -4.38 -16.30 -2.68
N ASP A 39 -5.59 -15.86 -2.99
CA ASP A 39 -5.92 -14.47 -3.34
C ASP A 39 -6.27 -13.58 -2.13
N ALA A 40 -6.34 -14.15 -0.92
CA ALA A 40 -6.71 -13.41 0.29
C ALA A 40 -5.82 -12.18 0.53
N LEU A 41 -4.49 -12.32 0.37
CA LEU A 41 -3.56 -11.20 0.51
C LEU A 41 -3.76 -10.12 -0.56
N THR A 42 -4.02 -10.52 -1.80
CA THR A 42 -4.28 -9.58 -2.90
C THR A 42 -5.53 -8.76 -2.60
N ARG A 43 -6.62 -9.40 -2.19
CA ARG A 43 -7.85 -8.71 -1.79
C ARG A 43 -7.63 -7.71 -0.66
N GLN A 44 -6.84 -8.06 0.35
CA GLN A 44 -6.56 -7.13 1.45
C GLN A 44 -5.69 -5.95 1.02
N ARG A 45 -4.78 -6.14 0.05
CA ARG A 45 -4.03 -5.02 -0.56
C ARG A 45 -4.95 -4.08 -1.35
N ASP A 46 -5.82 -4.65 -2.20
CA ASP A 46 -6.79 -3.87 -2.99
C ASP A 46 -7.72 -3.09 -2.06
N ARG A 47 -8.17 -3.73 -0.98
CA ARG A 47 -9.00 -3.10 0.05
C ARG A 47 -8.26 -1.97 0.76
N LEU A 48 -6.97 -2.14 1.06
CA LEU A 48 -6.13 -1.08 1.62
C LEU A 48 -6.02 0.10 0.65
N GLU A 49 -5.78 -0.15 -0.64
CA GLU A 49 -5.70 0.89 -1.66
C GLU A 49 -7.00 1.68 -1.76
N VAL A 50 -8.15 1.00 -1.82
CA VAL A 50 -9.48 1.64 -1.80
C VAL A 50 -9.69 2.46 -0.52
N GLY A 51 -9.30 1.94 0.64
CA GLY A 51 -9.39 2.66 1.92
C GLY A 51 -8.54 3.92 1.97
N LEU A 52 -7.36 3.90 1.35
CA LEU A 52 -6.48 5.07 1.23
C LEU A 52 -7.06 6.10 0.25
N GLU A 53 -7.52 5.66 -0.91
CA GLU A 53 -8.07 6.53 -1.96
C GLU A 53 -9.35 7.24 -1.51
N GLN A 54 -10.22 6.54 -0.82
CA GLN A 54 -11.49 7.07 -0.32
C GLN A 54 -11.41 7.68 1.08
N GLU A 55 -10.21 7.71 1.67
CA GLU A 55 -9.99 8.20 3.03
C GLU A 55 -10.91 7.55 4.07
N ILE A 56 -11.09 6.21 4.00
CA ILE A 56 -11.96 5.47 4.92
C ILE A 56 -11.13 4.81 6.03
N PRO A 57 -11.01 5.43 7.22
CA PRO A 57 -10.12 4.96 8.29
C PRO A 57 -10.39 3.52 8.73
N LEU A 58 -11.65 3.11 8.80
CA LEU A 58 -12.03 1.77 9.22
C LEU A 58 -11.53 0.70 8.24
N ILE A 59 -11.60 0.96 6.94
CA ILE A 59 -11.13 0.04 5.91
C ILE A 59 -9.61 -0.09 5.97
N VAL A 60 -8.90 1.04 6.11
CA VAL A 60 -7.45 1.04 6.30
C VAL A 60 -7.06 0.23 7.54
N ALA A 61 -7.72 0.44 8.68
CA ALA A 61 -7.43 -0.27 9.92
C ALA A 61 -7.63 -1.78 9.78
N LYS A 62 -8.76 -2.21 9.20
CA LYS A 62 -9.08 -3.63 8.98
C LYS A 62 -8.09 -4.30 8.04
N ALA A 63 -7.75 -3.65 6.92
CA ALA A 63 -6.77 -4.17 5.97
C ALA A 63 -5.37 -4.30 6.60
N VAL A 64 -4.94 -3.32 7.40
CA VAL A 64 -3.67 -3.38 8.13
C VAL A 64 -3.65 -4.56 9.09
N LEU A 65 -4.69 -4.75 9.90
CA LEU A 65 -4.79 -5.88 10.83
C LEU A 65 -4.70 -7.21 10.09
N SER A 66 -5.48 -7.39 9.02
CA SER A 66 -5.49 -8.62 8.23
C SER A 66 -4.14 -8.90 7.54
N LEU A 67 -3.46 -7.86 7.02
CA LEU A 67 -2.15 -8.02 6.38
C LEU A 67 -1.03 -8.29 7.38
N MET A 68 -1.18 -7.88 8.63
CA MET A 68 -0.17 -8.07 9.68
C MET A 68 -0.41 -9.31 10.55
N ASP A 69 -1.51 -10.03 10.36
CA ASP A 69 -1.80 -11.26 11.10
C ASP A 69 -0.78 -12.37 10.78
N ASP A 70 -0.32 -12.45 9.52
CA ASP A 70 0.79 -13.31 9.10
C ASP A 70 2.11 -12.52 9.08
N GLU A 71 3.13 -13.01 9.80
CA GLU A 71 4.48 -12.40 9.85
C GLU A 71 5.12 -12.26 8.47
N ARG A 72 4.80 -13.14 7.51
CA ARG A 72 5.31 -13.07 6.14
C ARG A 72 4.79 -11.86 5.37
N SER A 73 3.61 -11.39 5.72
CA SER A 73 2.95 -10.24 5.10
C SER A 73 3.03 -8.96 5.93
N ALA A 74 3.69 -8.98 7.08
CA ALA A 74 3.78 -7.82 7.99
C ALA A 74 4.38 -6.55 7.36
N GLY A 75 5.19 -6.69 6.30
CA GLY A 75 5.72 -5.56 5.53
C GLY A 75 4.80 -5.02 4.44
N GLU A 76 3.68 -5.70 4.15
CA GLU A 76 2.80 -5.34 3.04
C GLU A 76 2.08 -4.00 3.22
N PRO A 77 1.57 -3.63 4.42
CA PRO A 77 0.93 -2.33 4.61
C PRO A 77 1.88 -1.17 4.31
N PHE A 78 3.15 -1.29 4.70
CA PHE A 78 4.17 -0.28 4.39
C PHE A 78 4.42 -0.18 2.88
N ARG A 79 4.61 -1.32 2.19
CA ARG A 79 4.84 -1.34 0.73
C ARG A 79 3.66 -0.76 -0.04
N ALA A 80 2.43 -1.14 0.32
CA ALA A 80 1.22 -0.61 -0.29
C ALA A 80 1.10 0.90 -0.08
N GLY A 81 1.30 1.37 1.14
CA GLY A 81 1.27 2.80 1.46
C GLY A 81 2.36 3.60 0.77
N LEU A 82 3.57 3.05 0.64
CA LEU A 82 4.67 3.67 -0.10
C LEU A 82 4.34 3.79 -1.60
N ALA A 83 3.85 2.71 -2.21
CA ALA A 83 3.42 2.70 -3.61
C ALA A 83 2.29 3.69 -3.86
N PHE A 84 1.27 3.69 -2.99
CA PHE A 84 0.15 4.62 -3.06
C PHE A 84 0.61 6.08 -2.90
N GLY A 85 1.35 6.39 -1.84
CA GLY A 85 1.82 7.74 -1.55
C GLY A 85 2.73 8.30 -2.65
N THR A 86 3.58 7.47 -3.27
CA THR A 86 4.40 7.90 -4.41
C THR A 86 3.60 8.14 -5.67
N ARG A 87 2.51 7.37 -5.89
CA ARG A 87 1.63 7.49 -7.05
C ARG A 87 0.75 8.74 -7.00
N TYR A 88 0.24 9.10 -5.82
CA TYR A 88 -0.75 10.18 -5.66
C TYR A 88 -0.17 11.47 -5.02
N ARG A 89 1.12 11.54 -4.77
CA ARG A 89 1.79 12.73 -4.22
C ARG A 89 1.68 13.95 -5.13
N GLU A 90 1.71 15.14 -4.55
CA GLU A 90 1.74 16.38 -5.32
C GLU A 90 3.10 16.62 -5.97
N ALA A 91 4.16 16.65 -5.16
CA ALA A 91 5.55 16.80 -5.62
C ALA A 91 6.51 16.25 -4.56
N GLY A 92 7.58 15.62 -5.01
CA GLY A 92 8.64 15.14 -4.14
C GLY A 92 8.17 14.19 -3.03
N TRP A 93 8.93 14.11 -1.95
CA TRP A 93 8.66 13.28 -0.77
C TRP A 93 7.80 14.07 0.22
N GLY A 94 6.50 13.74 0.31
CA GLY A 94 5.53 14.44 1.14
C GLY A 94 5.61 14.11 2.63
N GLN A 95 4.85 14.84 3.43
CA GLN A 95 4.77 14.64 4.88
C GLN A 95 4.17 13.28 5.22
N GLY A 96 3.17 12.82 4.48
CA GLY A 96 2.54 11.52 4.68
C GLY A 96 3.52 10.37 4.53
N LEU A 97 4.34 10.40 3.47
CA LEU A 97 5.40 9.40 3.24
C LEU A 97 6.49 9.45 4.32
N THR A 98 6.85 10.65 4.79
CA THR A 98 7.80 10.81 5.90
C THR A 98 7.25 10.15 7.17
N MET A 99 6.00 10.41 7.53
CA MET A 99 5.36 9.81 8.70
C MET A 99 5.25 8.29 8.57
N LEU A 100 4.83 7.79 7.41
CA LEU A 100 4.76 6.34 7.16
C LEU A 100 6.12 5.67 7.35
N THR A 101 7.18 6.28 6.81
CA THR A 101 8.55 5.76 6.95
C THR A 101 9.04 5.79 8.40
N CYS A 102 8.76 6.87 9.13
CA CYS A 102 9.09 6.96 10.55
C CYS A 102 8.39 5.86 11.36
N PHE A 103 7.09 5.67 11.17
CA PHE A 103 6.34 4.61 11.85
C PHE A 103 6.82 3.21 11.46
N ALA A 104 7.14 2.97 10.19
CA ALA A 104 7.70 1.69 9.76
C ALA A 104 9.05 1.40 10.43
N ASN A 105 9.91 2.41 10.56
CA ASN A 105 11.23 2.25 11.21
C ASN A 105 11.13 1.93 12.70
N ILE A 106 10.13 2.44 13.41
CA ILE A 106 9.95 2.13 14.83
C ILE A 106 9.15 0.84 15.08
N THR A 107 8.40 0.34 14.08
CA THR A 107 7.57 -0.87 14.20
C THR A 107 8.32 -2.07 14.81
N PRO A 108 9.57 -2.38 14.45
CA PRO A 108 10.30 -3.49 15.06
C PRO A 108 10.59 -3.31 16.57
N LEU A 109 10.56 -2.07 17.06
CA LEU A 109 10.82 -1.73 18.46
C LEU A 109 9.55 -1.74 19.33
N LEU A 110 8.38 -1.88 18.69
CA LEU A 110 7.09 -1.86 19.36
C LEU A 110 6.63 -3.27 19.73
N ASP A 111 5.80 -3.36 20.76
CA ASP A 111 5.09 -4.59 21.08
C ASP A 111 4.17 -5.01 19.92
N ARG A 112 3.91 -6.31 19.82
CA ARG A 112 3.16 -6.89 18.69
C ARG A 112 1.84 -6.18 18.44
N ASP A 113 1.11 -5.85 19.50
CA ASP A 113 -0.22 -5.24 19.42
C ASP A 113 -0.17 -3.74 19.01
N GLU A 114 0.96 -3.08 19.20
CA GLU A 114 1.15 -1.68 18.82
C GLU A 114 1.61 -1.50 17.37
N ARG A 115 2.21 -2.53 16.77
CA ARG A 115 2.71 -2.49 15.38
C ARG A 115 1.65 -2.10 14.33
N PRO A 116 0.44 -2.72 14.35
CA PRO A 116 -0.62 -2.32 13.43
C PRO A 116 -1.06 -0.87 13.61
N ARG A 117 -1.09 -0.37 14.85
CA ARG A 117 -1.43 1.04 15.13
C ARG A 117 -0.41 1.99 14.53
N ALA A 118 0.88 1.70 14.67
CA ALA A 118 1.95 2.52 14.09
C ALA A 118 1.80 2.63 12.57
N LEU A 119 1.66 1.50 11.88
CA LEU A 119 1.47 1.52 10.42
C LEU A 119 0.15 2.17 9.99
N TYR A 120 -0.93 1.96 10.73
CA TYR A 120 -2.20 2.66 10.50
C TYR A 120 -2.05 4.18 10.58
N GLN A 121 -1.31 4.71 11.56
CA GLN A 121 -1.08 6.15 11.68
C GLN A 121 -0.28 6.70 10.49
N GLY A 122 0.74 5.98 10.06
CA GLY A 122 1.51 6.33 8.87
C GLY A 122 0.66 6.34 7.59
N LEU A 123 -0.14 5.29 7.40
CA LEU A 123 -1.04 5.16 6.25
C LEU A 123 -2.14 6.24 6.26
N SER A 124 -2.69 6.56 7.43
CA SER A 124 -3.65 7.65 7.57
C SER A 124 -3.04 9.02 7.23
N ALA A 125 -1.75 9.21 7.52
CA ALA A 125 -1.03 10.41 7.11
C ALA A 125 -0.83 10.46 5.59
N VAL A 126 -0.51 9.32 4.96
CA VAL A 126 -0.42 9.22 3.49
C VAL A 126 -1.76 9.55 2.86
N ALA A 127 -2.87 8.94 3.31
CA ALA A 127 -4.20 9.20 2.77
C ALA A 127 -4.55 10.70 2.79
N ARG A 128 -4.32 11.38 3.93
CA ARG A 128 -4.56 12.82 4.06
C ARG A 128 -3.67 13.67 3.15
N ASP A 129 -2.40 13.29 3.00
CA ASP A 129 -1.41 14.04 2.20
C ASP A 129 -1.70 13.92 0.70
N THR A 130 -2.33 12.83 0.29
CA THR A 130 -2.66 12.51 -1.11
C THR A 130 -4.13 12.77 -1.48
N ALA A 131 -4.95 13.22 -0.52
CA ALA A 131 -6.39 13.40 -0.68
C ALA A 131 -6.75 14.24 -1.90
N GLY A 132 -7.63 13.71 -2.75
CA GLY A 132 -8.10 14.39 -3.96
C GLY A 132 -7.04 14.63 -5.03
N ARG A 133 -5.85 14.05 -4.91
CA ARG A 133 -4.78 14.18 -5.90
C ARG A 133 -4.96 13.13 -7.02
N PRO A 134 -4.77 13.50 -8.29
CA PRO A 134 -4.75 12.53 -9.38
C PRO A 134 -3.46 11.68 -9.32
N PRO A 135 -3.49 10.45 -9.87
CA PRO A 135 -2.28 9.64 -9.98
C PRO A 135 -1.26 10.32 -10.90
N ARG A 136 -0.02 10.33 -10.47
CA ARG A 136 1.09 10.84 -11.27
C ARG A 136 1.64 9.75 -12.20
N PHE A 137 2.10 10.18 -13.35
CA PHE A 137 2.89 9.31 -14.21
C PHE A 137 4.27 9.08 -13.58
N PRO A 138 4.82 7.84 -13.66
CA PRO A 138 6.18 7.57 -13.22
C PRO A 138 7.17 8.51 -13.93
N VAL A 139 8.05 9.13 -13.18
CA VAL A 139 9.15 9.90 -13.75
C VAL A 139 10.08 8.90 -14.44
N ARG A 140 10.28 9.08 -15.75
CA ARG A 140 11.18 8.22 -16.52
C ARG A 140 12.58 8.81 -16.51
N PRO A 141 13.64 7.98 -16.58
CA PRO A 141 15.00 8.46 -16.73
C PRO A 141 15.14 9.30 -17.99
N LEU A 142 16.17 10.13 -18.03
CA LEU A 142 16.50 10.95 -19.19
C LEU A 142 16.70 10.06 -20.42
N PRO A 143 16.13 10.42 -21.60
CA PRO A 143 16.32 9.63 -22.81
C PRO A 143 17.76 9.76 -23.32
N GLY A 144 18.28 8.67 -23.91
CA GLY A 144 19.62 8.63 -24.50
C GLY A 144 20.65 7.94 -23.64
N ALA A 145 21.93 8.16 -23.95
CA ALA A 145 23.03 7.61 -23.16
C ALA A 145 23.07 8.28 -21.78
N THR A 146 23.25 7.48 -20.73
CA THR A 146 23.34 7.98 -19.36
C THR A 146 24.48 8.95 -19.22
N PRO A 147 24.25 10.21 -18.81
CA PRO A 147 25.31 11.17 -18.54
C PRO A 147 26.22 10.69 -17.40
N ASP A 148 27.44 11.23 -17.34
CA ASP A 148 28.33 10.97 -16.21
C ASP A 148 27.80 11.56 -14.89
N ALA A 149 28.26 11.00 -13.77
CA ALA A 149 27.78 11.37 -12.44
C ALA A 149 27.96 12.88 -12.11
N GLU A 150 29.00 13.53 -12.63
CA GLU A 150 29.23 14.96 -12.38
C GLU A 150 28.22 15.81 -13.15
N THR A 151 27.86 15.41 -14.35
CA THR A 151 26.81 16.05 -15.14
C THR A 151 25.45 15.90 -14.47
N LEU A 152 25.10 14.68 -13.98
CA LEU A 152 23.86 14.44 -13.26
C LEU A 152 23.77 15.28 -11.98
N LYS A 153 24.84 15.35 -11.18
CA LYS A 153 24.90 16.20 -9.97
C LYS A 153 24.71 17.68 -10.30
N ARG A 154 25.31 18.15 -11.39
CA ARG A 154 25.15 19.55 -11.82
C ARG A 154 23.71 19.84 -12.22
N TRP A 155 23.08 18.97 -13.02
CA TRP A 155 21.69 19.10 -13.43
C TRP A 155 20.73 19.01 -12.25
N PHE A 156 20.98 18.08 -11.32
CA PHE A 156 20.20 17.97 -10.09
C PHE A 156 20.18 19.31 -9.33
N ARG A 157 21.36 19.94 -9.13
CA ARG A 157 21.44 21.26 -8.45
C ARG A 157 20.66 22.33 -9.20
N GLN A 158 20.77 22.37 -10.53
CA GLN A 158 20.04 23.34 -11.35
C GLN A 158 18.52 23.15 -11.23
N PHE A 159 18.02 21.91 -11.29
CA PHE A 159 16.61 21.62 -11.11
C PHE A 159 16.12 21.98 -9.70
N VAL A 160 16.92 21.73 -8.67
CA VAL A 160 16.60 22.15 -7.30
C VAL A 160 16.53 23.68 -7.17
N GLU A 161 17.45 24.41 -7.77
CA GLU A 161 17.45 25.88 -7.78
C GLU A 161 16.19 26.47 -8.42
N VAL A 162 15.72 25.88 -9.51
CA VAL A 162 14.49 26.31 -10.19
C VAL A 162 13.23 25.65 -9.65
N ARG A 163 13.35 24.83 -8.61
CA ARG A 163 12.25 24.07 -7.97
C ARG A 163 11.51 23.11 -8.91
N ASP A 164 12.22 22.58 -9.89
CA ASP A 164 11.70 21.51 -10.76
C ASP A 164 11.96 20.14 -10.12
N ALA A 165 10.97 19.65 -9.38
CA ALA A 165 11.04 18.36 -8.69
C ALA A 165 11.15 17.19 -9.67
N ASP A 166 10.44 17.24 -10.81
CA ASP A 166 10.45 16.17 -11.81
C ASP A 166 11.81 16.08 -12.52
N GLY A 167 12.41 17.22 -12.83
CA GLY A 167 13.76 17.30 -13.37
C GLY A 167 14.80 16.75 -12.39
N ALA A 168 14.70 17.10 -11.11
CA ALA A 168 15.57 16.59 -10.07
C ALA A 168 15.45 15.07 -9.89
N GLU A 169 14.25 14.53 -9.86
CA GLU A 169 14.01 13.08 -9.78
C GLU A 169 14.62 12.30 -10.95
N ARG A 170 14.65 12.88 -12.15
CA ARG A 170 15.24 12.23 -13.34
C ARG A 170 16.76 12.12 -13.27
N CYS A 171 17.41 12.86 -12.37
CA CYS A 171 18.84 12.83 -12.19
C CYS A 171 19.31 11.78 -11.16
N ILE A 172 18.37 11.17 -10.42
CA ILE A 172 18.63 10.15 -9.42
C ILE A 172 18.41 8.75 -10.01
#